data_4d0e476d96e26cc6357c3f79fd7f89bf
#
_entry.id   4d0e476d96e26cc6357c3f79fd7f89bf
#
_cell.length_a   1.000
_cell.length_b   1.000
_cell.length_c   1.000
_cell.angle_alpha   90.00
_cell.angle_beta   90.00
_cell.angle_gamma   90.00
#
_symmetry.space_group_name_H-M   'P 1'
#
loop_
_entity.id
_entity.type
_entity.pdbx_description
1 polymer ?
#
loop_
_entity_poly.entity_id
_entity_poly.type
_entity_poly.pdbx_seq_one_letter_code
_entity_poly.pdbx_strand_id
1 'polypeptide(L)'
;MMSLSARRSPRICLVLVCALLTACAPGTAVASSGSGSNNQTSTSAPITTNSSSSGSTDLSDGTEVKVRQPLLKPTDWFLTEEEILESRGGIPRDGLQTYTTGNDVTAFTVTKDFFESVYDDFSATKEGDRVMYAGWDTTLIPFKADVDPSGEISRFDVLLKGIVERGGHVNLLNWANYLLRGHNIEARDAINAIPPSPINGAKAVYLFDDRLPNALSSHHQKTITIAVNKSTGKDEHPIAYVGGLDLTNDRWDTIYHNATAIRDAAGITFRNQGWMDASFRIHGPAAKEVANNFLARWNSDYIPCQGLDDDLMDYANPDYDKLPPIDYASSNTTSKLGNKNVQIVRTFSCKYDHYKEFAPRGEQSIFQARIKALRNAKNYIYVEDQYFVLVPELMDVLMEVLPTIQRLIVVVQPPFTSVKLTGYEKYLYDMIEPLKRKFPNKVQLYTTKTDRKIYIHTKLVLIDDVYVSTGSANWNRRSMTSDSEMNANIIDEKTVESPDGITVLKLAREMRVRKFQEITGLSYEEVNAMKFINAADQIEKAAADESSIVQHLEVKYHIYYEAFTDLIREQADPQEACSFNSSGSG
;
A
#
# COMPACT_ATOMS: atom_id res chain seq x y z
N MET A 1 11.32 -18.27 -50.87
CA MET A 1 11.94 -17.02 -50.37
C MET A 1 11.30 -16.71 -49.05
N MET A 2 11.94 -17.15 -47.95
CA MET A 2 11.48 -16.91 -46.60
C MET A 2 12.17 -15.65 -46.06
N SER A 3 11.40 -14.65 -45.70
CA SER A 3 11.87 -13.43 -45.04
C SER A 3 12.07 -13.72 -43.57
N LEU A 4 13.31 -13.81 -43.12
CA LEU A 4 13.70 -13.85 -41.70
C LEU A 4 13.66 -12.44 -41.15
N SER A 5 12.61 -12.12 -40.42
CA SER A 5 12.52 -10.91 -39.56
C SER A 5 13.38 -11.17 -38.32
N ALA A 6 14.55 -10.51 -38.24
CA ALA A 6 15.43 -10.54 -37.08
C ALA A 6 14.78 -9.74 -35.92
N ARG A 7 14.15 -10.42 -34.99
CA ARG A 7 13.84 -9.87 -33.65
C ARG A 7 15.15 -9.75 -32.86
N ARG A 8 15.63 -8.53 -32.67
CA ARG A 8 16.73 -8.23 -31.76
C ARG A 8 16.27 -8.49 -30.31
N SER A 9 16.89 -9.47 -29.68
CA SER A 9 16.65 -9.87 -28.30
C SER A 9 17.05 -8.74 -27.32
N PRO A 10 16.24 -8.40 -26.31
CA PRO A 10 16.57 -7.41 -25.28
C PRO A 10 17.52 -7.94 -24.20
N ARG A 11 18.25 -9.04 -24.44
CA ARG A 11 19.03 -9.80 -23.45
C ARG A 11 20.18 -9.04 -22.79
N ILE A 12 20.72 -7.97 -23.36
CA ILE A 12 21.85 -7.23 -22.78
C ILE A 12 21.40 -6.19 -21.76
N CYS A 13 20.22 -5.63 -21.87
CA CYS A 13 19.63 -4.74 -20.84
C CYS A 13 19.21 -5.50 -19.58
N LEU A 14 18.74 -6.73 -19.73
CA LEU A 14 18.22 -7.52 -18.60
C LEU A 14 19.29 -7.85 -17.56
N VAL A 15 20.54 -8.12 -17.96
CA VAL A 15 21.63 -8.46 -17.03
C VAL A 15 22.08 -7.25 -16.20
N LEU A 16 22.11 -6.04 -16.76
CA LEU A 16 22.45 -4.83 -16.01
C LEU A 16 21.29 -4.40 -15.07
N VAL A 17 20.08 -4.61 -15.48
CA VAL A 17 18.87 -4.29 -14.72
C VAL A 17 18.60 -5.33 -13.63
N CYS A 18 18.87 -6.63 -13.88
CA CYS A 18 18.86 -7.65 -12.82
C CYS A 18 19.91 -7.38 -11.75
N ALA A 19 21.11 -6.88 -12.08
CA ALA A 19 22.10 -6.48 -11.10
C ALA A 19 21.65 -5.26 -10.26
N LEU A 20 20.82 -4.37 -10.82
CA LEU A 20 20.23 -3.22 -10.12
C LEU A 20 18.99 -3.61 -9.29
N LEU A 21 18.27 -4.65 -9.68
CA LEU A 21 17.03 -5.12 -9.05
C LEU A 21 17.25 -6.25 -8.03
N THR A 22 18.32 -7.05 -8.13
CA THR A 22 18.76 -7.94 -7.03
C THR A 22 19.08 -7.17 -5.75
N ALA A 23 19.18 -5.89 -5.90
CA ALA A 23 19.25 -4.95 -4.82
C ALA A 23 17.86 -4.64 -4.18
N CYS A 24 16.71 -4.96 -4.77
CA CYS A 24 15.39 -4.85 -4.12
C CYS A 24 15.02 -6.09 -3.29
N ALA A 25 15.76 -7.20 -3.47
CA ALA A 25 15.74 -8.32 -2.55
C ALA A 25 16.75 -8.04 -1.43
N PRO A 26 16.42 -8.27 -0.18
CA PRO A 26 17.34 -8.12 0.93
C PRO A 26 18.48 -9.17 0.82
N GLY A 27 19.75 -8.72 0.58
CA GLY A 27 20.91 -9.55 0.26
C GLY A 27 21.29 -10.61 1.30
N THR A 28 21.73 -11.73 0.83
CA THR A 28 22.46 -12.74 1.60
C THR A 28 23.81 -12.15 2.04
N ALA A 29 24.00 -11.95 3.34
CA ALA A 29 25.28 -11.55 3.89
C ALA A 29 26.19 -12.76 3.99
N VAL A 30 27.31 -12.73 3.26
CA VAL A 30 28.44 -13.63 3.50
C VAL A 30 29.22 -13.07 4.69
N ALA A 31 29.31 -13.86 5.75
CA ALA A 31 30.11 -13.56 6.92
C ALA A 31 31.59 -13.66 6.57
N SER A 32 32.35 -12.57 6.70
CA SER A 32 33.81 -12.61 6.79
C SER A 32 34.24 -12.20 8.18
N SER A 33 34.81 -13.15 8.88
CA SER A 33 35.51 -12.97 10.15
C SER A 33 36.84 -12.24 9.94
N GLY A 34 37.09 -11.20 10.71
CA GLY A 34 38.40 -10.52 10.74
C GLY A 34 38.57 -9.75 12.04
N SER A 35 39.31 -10.31 12.95
CA SER A 35 39.79 -9.75 14.22
C SER A 35 40.81 -8.66 14.01
N GLY A 36 40.81 -7.61 14.84
CA GLY A 36 41.93 -6.66 14.91
C GLY A 36 41.63 -5.55 15.93
N SER A 37 42.13 -5.76 17.12
CA SER A 37 42.25 -4.76 18.19
C SER A 37 43.26 -3.67 17.84
N ASN A 38 43.00 -2.41 18.25
CA ASN A 38 44.05 -1.58 18.88
C ASN A 38 43.45 -0.35 19.57
N ASN A 39 43.77 -0.25 20.85
CA ASN A 39 43.63 0.89 21.73
C ASN A 39 44.54 2.04 21.30
N GLN A 40 44.06 3.27 21.36
CA GLN A 40 44.87 4.40 21.80
C GLN A 40 44.00 5.47 22.48
N THR A 41 44.32 5.69 23.74
CA THR A 41 43.87 6.77 24.62
C THR A 41 44.59 8.07 24.25
N SER A 42 43.86 9.19 24.23
CA SER A 42 44.46 10.52 24.47
C SER A 42 43.47 11.40 25.25
N THR A 43 43.97 11.80 26.39
CA THR A 43 43.43 12.76 27.33
C THR A 43 43.59 14.20 26.86
N SER A 44 42.60 15.06 27.02
CA SER A 44 42.82 16.49 27.19
C SER A 44 41.66 17.14 27.95
N ALA A 45 42.02 18.12 28.75
CA ALA A 45 41.33 18.74 29.88
C ALA A 45 40.25 19.78 29.49
N PRO A 46 39.48 20.30 30.48
CA PRO A 46 38.19 20.95 30.25
C PRO A 46 38.31 22.45 29.97
N ILE A 47 37.45 22.94 29.09
CA ILE A 47 37.22 24.38 28.90
C ILE A 47 35.86 24.72 29.49
N THR A 48 35.89 25.63 30.45
CA THR A 48 34.74 26.27 31.08
C THR A 48 33.94 27.07 30.04
N THR A 49 32.64 26.82 29.99
CA THR A 49 31.71 27.64 29.20
C THR A 49 30.71 28.35 30.10
N ASN A 50 30.61 29.64 29.86
CA ASN A 50 29.60 30.52 30.41
C ASN A 50 28.19 30.13 29.99
N SER A 51 27.27 30.14 30.93
CA SER A 51 25.84 30.06 30.75
C SER A 51 25.32 31.24 29.94
N SER A 52 24.69 30.94 28.81
CA SER A 52 23.79 31.86 28.11
C SER A 52 22.41 31.20 28.01
N SER A 53 21.43 31.95 28.45
CA SER A 53 20.01 31.71 28.49
C SER A 53 19.46 31.01 27.26
N SER A 54 18.71 29.93 27.48
CA SER A 54 17.82 29.32 26.49
C SER A 54 16.71 30.30 26.10
N GLY A 55 16.92 31.01 25.02
CA GLY A 55 15.83 31.64 24.31
C GLY A 55 15.05 30.56 23.58
N SER A 56 13.79 30.35 23.93
CA SER A 56 12.82 29.67 23.10
C SER A 56 12.73 30.47 21.80
N THR A 57 13.25 29.94 20.71
CA THR A 57 12.98 30.46 19.38
C THR A 57 11.50 30.18 19.06
N ASP A 58 10.70 31.20 19.27
CA ASP A 58 9.34 31.33 18.81
C ASP A 58 9.39 31.29 17.26
N LEU A 59 9.11 30.14 16.66
CA LEU A 59 9.08 29.90 15.20
C LEU A 59 7.74 30.34 14.58
N SER A 60 7.11 31.35 15.14
CA SER A 60 5.93 31.96 14.53
C SER A 60 6.37 32.92 13.42
N ASP A 61 6.45 32.41 12.19
CA ASP A 61 6.23 33.26 11.02
C ASP A 61 4.75 33.70 11.05
N GLY A 62 4.50 34.96 11.27
CA GLY A 62 3.30 35.64 11.76
C GLY A 62 1.97 35.46 11.03
N THR A 63 1.63 34.30 10.52
CA THR A 63 0.27 33.98 10.06
C THR A 63 -0.14 32.57 10.51
N GLU A 64 -0.63 32.48 11.74
CA GLU A 64 -1.35 31.30 12.19
C GLU A 64 -2.53 31.04 11.25
N VAL A 65 -2.44 29.95 10.46
CA VAL A 65 -3.55 29.54 9.59
C VAL A 65 -4.70 29.09 10.48
N LYS A 66 -5.79 29.86 10.45
CA LYS A 66 -7.00 29.54 11.22
C LYS A 66 -7.56 28.19 10.81
N VAL A 67 -7.96 27.40 11.80
CA VAL A 67 -8.74 26.17 11.57
C VAL A 67 -10.00 26.50 10.79
N ARG A 68 -10.30 25.71 9.78
CA ARG A 68 -11.47 25.85 8.91
C ARG A 68 -12.33 24.60 8.93
N GLN A 69 -13.63 24.76 8.84
CA GLN A 69 -14.54 23.63 8.67
C GLN A 69 -14.21 22.92 7.35
N PRO A 70 -13.85 21.62 7.37
CA PRO A 70 -13.60 20.86 6.15
C PRO A 70 -14.90 20.49 5.44
N LEU A 71 -14.78 20.11 4.18
CA LEU A 71 -15.89 19.55 3.40
C LEU A 71 -16.22 18.15 3.94
N LEU A 72 -17.52 17.83 4.10
CA LEU A 72 -17.94 16.56 4.74
C LEU A 72 -18.64 15.59 3.78
N LYS A 73 -19.01 16.03 2.57
CA LYS A 73 -19.78 15.20 1.63
C LYS A 73 -18.87 14.33 0.79
N PRO A 74 -19.23 13.07 0.52
CA PRO A 74 -18.45 12.21 -0.37
C PRO A 74 -18.20 12.83 -1.75
N THR A 75 -19.18 13.54 -2.30
CA THR A 75 -19.10 14.19 -3.61
C THR A 75 -18.04 15.27 -3.70
N ASP A 76 -17.60 15.82 -2.57
CA ASP A 76 -16.52 16.80 -2.54
C ASP A 76 -15.15 16.14 -2.72
N TRP A 77 -15.00 14.89 -2.32
CA TRP A 77 -13.73 14.17 -2.24
C TRP A 77 -13.56 13.10 -3.32
N PHE A 78 -14.63 12.39 -3.64
CA PHE A 78 -14.60 11.30 -4.61
C PHE A 78 -14.63 11.83 -6.03
N LEU A 79 -14.05 11.08 -6.94
CA LEU A 79 -14.19 11.35 -8.37
C LEU A 79 -15.65 11.24 -8.79
N THR A 80 -16.09 12.13 -9.66
CA THR A 80 -17.37 12.01 -10.36
C THR A 80 -17.30 10.93 -11.44
N GLU A 81 -18.43 10.62 -12.04
CA GLU A 81 -18.47 9.67 -13.15
C GLU A 81 -17.66 10.18 -14.35
N GLU A 82 -17.73 11.49 -14.64
CA GLU A 82 -16.97 12.13 -15.72
C GLU A 82 -15.47 12.06 -15.45
N GLU A 83 -15.02 12.38 -14.22
CA GLU A 83 -13.60 12.31 -13.85
C GLU A 83 -13.07 10.87 -13.92
N ILE A 84 -13.88 9.88 -13.54
CA ILE A 84 -13.54 8.46 -13.71
C ILE A 84 -13.41 8.12 -15.19
N LEU A 85 -14.38 8.54 -16.00
CA LEU A 85 -14.38 8.30 -17.43
C LEU A 85 -13.13 8.91 -18.10
N GLU A 86 -12.78 10.15 -17.74
CA GLU A 86 -11.55 10.80 -18.19
C GLU A 86 -10.30 10.02 -17.79
N SER A 87 -10.23 9.55 -16.54
CA SER A 87 -9.10 8.75 -16.02
C SER A 87 -8.91 7.40 -16.73
N ARG A 88 -9.85 7.03 -17.60
CA ARG A 88 -9.88 5.79 -18.39
C ARG A 88 -9.86 6.05 -19.90
N GLY A 89 -9.56 7.25 -20.33
CA GLY A 89 -9.56 7.61 -21.77
C GLY A 89 -10.94 7.53 -22.43
N GLY A 90 -11.99 7.85 -21.70
CA GLY A 90 -13.37 7.86 -22.17
C GLY A 90 -14.06 6.48 -22.18
N ILE A 91 -13.49 5.46 -21.53
CA ILE A 91 -14.07 4.12 -21.45
C ILE A 91 -14.79 3.91 -20.12
N PRO A 92 -16.09 3.59 -20.10
CA PRO A 92 -16.82 3.29 -18.86
C PRO A 92 -16.20 2.11 -18.07
N ARG A 93 -16.42 2.09 -16.77
CA ARG A 93 -16.05 0.95 -15.90
C ARG A 93 -17.22 -0.03 -15.81
N ASP A 94 -17.00 -1.25 -16.26
CA ASP A 94 -17.95 -2.32 -16.03
C ASP A 94 -17.75 -2.93 -14.65
N GLY A 95 -18.84 -3.15 -13.91
CA GLY A 95 -18.82 -3.81 -12.61
C GLY A 95 -18.31 -2.99 -11.43
N LEU A 96 -18.00 -1.69 -11.62
CA LEU A 96 -17.64 -0.74 -10.58
C LEU A 96 -18.52 0.50 -10.69
N GLN A 97 -19.10 0.93 -9.57
CA GLN A 97 -19.86 2.18 -9.47
C GLN A 97 -18.91 3.38 -9.26
N THR A 98 -19.46 4.58 -9.38
CA THR A 98 -18.72 5.81 -9.03
C THR A 98 -18.24 5.74 -7.59
N TYR A 99 -19.13 5.40 -6.65
CA TYR A 99 -18.84 4.97 -5.29
C TYR A 99 -20.04 4.21 -4.73
N THR A 100 -19.85 3.46 -3.67
CA THR A 100 -20.89 2.69 -2.99
C THR A 100 -21.17 3.26 -1.61
N THR A 101 -22.39 3.10 -1.13
CA THR A 101 -22.86 3.54 0.20
C THR A 101 -23.26 2.36 1.06
N GLY A 102 -23.38 2.57 2.38
CA GLY A 102 -23.87 1.54 3.28
C GLY A 102 -22.87 0.42 3.59
N ASN A 103 -21.58 0.65 3.35
CA ASN A 103 -20.53 -0.29 3.71
C ASN A 103 -20.24 -0.23 5.21
N ASP A 104 -19.92 -1.37 5.82
CA ASP A 104 -19.23 -1.44 7.09
C ASP A 104 -17.72 -1.58 6.82
N VAL A 105 -16.92 -0.70 7.44
CA VAL A 105 -15.48 -0.65 7.23
C VAL A 105 -14.75 -0.64 8.55
N THR A 106 -13.85 -1.59 8.72
CA THR A 106 -12.86 -1.64 9.79
C THR A 106 -11.50 -1.21 9.23
N ALA A 107 -10.87 -0.25 9.87
CA ALA A 107 -9.53 0.22 9.51
C ALA A 107 -8.47 -0.43 10.41
N PHE A 108 -7.45 -1.02 9.82
CA PHE A 108 -6.30 -1.58 10.51
C PHE A 108 -5.09 -0.64 10.33
N THR A 109 -4.52 -0.21 11.44
CA THR A 109 -3.23 0.49 11.52
C THR A 109 -2.17 -0.38 12.18
N VAL A 110 -2.56 -1.53 12.73
CA VAL A 110 -1.72 -2.55 13.36
C VAL A 110 -1.85 -3.83 12.55
N THR A 111 -0.75 -4.38 12.09
CA THR A 111 -0.77 -5.50 11.16
C THR A 111 -1.20 -6.82 11.83
N LYS A 112 -0.89 -7.01 13.12
CA LYS A 112 -1.43 -8.12 13.92
C LYS A 112 -2.96 -8.17 13.82
N ASP A 113 -3.65 -7.05 14.03
CA ASP A 113 -5.11 -6.99 14.02
C ASP A 113 -5.69 -7.35 12.64
N PHE A 114 -4.98 -6.98 11.57
CA PHE A 114 -5.32 -7.38 10.20
C PHE A 114 -5.22 -8.90 10.02
N PHE A 115 -4.10 -9.51 10.42
CA PHE A 115 -3.92 -10.96 10.27
C PHE A 115 -4.93 -11.76 11.10
N GLU A 116 -5.25 -11.31 12.31
CA GLU A 116 -6.29 -11.93 13.15
C GLU A 116 -7.67 -11.83 12.49
N SER A 117 -8.02 -10.67 11.94
CA SER A 117 -9.29 -10.49 11.23
C SER A 117 -9.40 -11.38 9.99
N VAL A 118 -8.32 -11.51 9.21
CA VAL A 118 -8.30 -12.43 8.05
C VAL A 118 -8.42 -13.88 8.50
N TYR A 119 -7.73 -14.27 9.59
CA TYR A 119 -7.85 -15.60 10.18
C TYR A 119 -9.30 -15.93 10.55
N ASP A 120 -9.98 -15.01 11.22
CA ASP A 120 -11.36 -15.19 11.68
C ASP A 120 -12.33 -15.31 10.48
N ASP A 121 -12.20 -14.43 9.46
CA ASP A 121 -13.01 -14.49 8.26
C ASP A 121 -12.77 -15.77 7.44
N PHE A 122 -11.53 -16.23 7.32
CA PHE A 122 -11.20 -17.49 6.64
C PHE A 122 -11.75 -18.69 7.42
N SER A 123 -11.68 -18.66 8.74
CA SER A 123 -12.22 -19.70 9.61
C SER A 123 -13.74 -19.79 9.57
N ALA A 124 -14.41 -18.68 9.30
CA ALA A 124 -15.87 -18.58 9.20
C ALA A 124 -16.45 -19.03 7.85
N THR A 125 -15.61 -19.31 6.84
CA THR A 125 -16.05 -19.74 5.51
C THR A 125 -16.83 -21.06 5.53
N LYS A 126 -17.77 -21.20 4.61
CA LYS A 126 -18.71 -22.31 4.50
C LYS A 126 -18.64 -22.94 3.11
N GLU A 127 -19.38 -24.02 2.93
CA GLU A 127 -19.52 -24.70 1.65
C GLU A 127 -20.01 -23.73 0.56
N GLY A 128 -19.31 -23.73 -0.57
CA GLY A 128 -19.61 -22.91 -1.73
C GLY A 128 -19.13 -21.45 -1.64
N ASP A 129 -18.57 -21.02 -0.52
CA ASP A 129 -17.90 -19.72 -0.43
C ASP A 129 -16.64 -19.72 -1.31
N ARG A 130 -16.24 -18.54 -1.74
CA ARG A 130 -15.05 -18.37 -2.58
C ARG A 130 -14.13 -17.32 -1.99
N VAL A 131 -12.89 -17.72 -1.69
CA VAL A 131 -11.79 -16.82 -1.32
C VAL A 131 -10.97 -16.51 -2.56
N MET A 132 -10.77 -15.22 -2.84
CA MET A 132 -9.93 -14.73 -3.94
C MET A 132 -8.87 -13.80 -3.36
N TYR A 133 -7.60 -14.06 -3.67
CA TYR A 133 -6.46 -13.26 -3.24
C TYR A 133 -5.65 -12.79 -4.44
N ALA A 134 -5.35 -11.50 -4.50
CA ALA A 134 -4.34 -10.95 -5.40
C ALA A 134 -3.21 -10.36 -4.57
N GLY A 135 -1.96 -10.72 -4.88
CA GLY A 135 -0.78 -10.31 -4.14
C GLY A 135 0.43 -10.02 -5.01
N TRP A 136 1.38 -9.29 -4.43
CA TRP A 136 2.70 -9.04 -5.00
C TRP A 136 3.72 -10.10 -4.56
N ASP A 137 3.58 -10.58 -3.33
CA ASP A 137 4.44 -11.57 -2.68
C ASP A 137 3.62 -12.45 -1.74
N THR A 138 3.96 -13.73 -1.60
CA THR A 138 3.22 -14.68 -0.78
C THR A 138 4.16 -15.69 -0.12
N THR A 139 4.02 -15.88 1.19
CA THR A 139 4.73 -16.92 1.93
C THR A 139 3.78 -17.68 2.86
N LEU A 140 4.26 -18.75 3.44
CA LEU A 140 3.50 -19.59 4.40
C LEU A 140 3.59 -19.01 5.83
N ILE A 141 3.14 -17.76 6.01
CA ILE A 141 3.18 -17.05 7.30
C ILE A 141 2.13 -17.58 8.28
N PRO A 142 2.43 -17.74 9.60
CA PRO A 142 1.42 -17.91 10.63
C PRO A 142 0.68 -16.60 10.90
N PHE A 143 -0.66 -16.61 10.85
CA PHE A 143 -1.48 -15.40 11.04
C PHE A 143 -1.64 -15.03 12.52
N LYS A 144 -1.45 -15.98 13.42
CA LYS A 144 -1.49 -15.79 14.88
C LYS A 144 -0.12 -16.08 15.51
N ALA A 145 0.90 -15.37 15.09
CA ALA A 145 2.28 -15.61 15.49
C ALA A 145 2.52 -15.55 17.01
N ASP A 146 1.68 -14.82 17.76
CA ASP A 146 1.76 -14.69 19.21
C ASP A 146 1.22 -15.90 19.99
N VAL A 147 0.27 -16.65 19.43
CA VAL A 147 -0.35 -17.81 20.08
C VAL A 147 -0.07 -19.13 19.35
N ASP A 148 0.30 -19.08 18.08
CA ASP A 148 0.61 -20.22 17.22
C ASP A 148 1.86 -19.92 16.35
N PRO A 149 3.03 -19.72 16.97
CA PRO A 149 4.25 -19.38 16.23
C PRO A 149 4.72 -20.50 15.28
N SER A 150 4.38 -21.76 15.55
CA SER A 150 4.66 -22.88 14.64
C SER A 150 3.76 -22.91 13.40
N GLY A 151 2.62 -22.22 13.44
CA GLY A 151 1.63 -22.19 12.36
C GLY A 151 0.83 -23.48 12.19
N GLU A 152 0.70 -24.30 13.25
CA GLU A 152 -0.04 -25.56 13.18
C GLU A 152 -1.51 -25.35 12.83
N ILE A 153 -2.11 -24.23 13.26
CA ILE A 153 -3.51 -23.89 13.02
C ILE A 153 -3.70 -22.62 12.21
N SER A 154 -2.70 -21.72 12.18
CA SER A 154 -2.85 -20.38 11.60
C SER A 154 -1.94 -20.10 10.40
N ARG A 155 -1.13 -21.07 9.97
CA ARG A 155 -0.30 -20.90 8.77
C ARG A 155 -1.18 -20.80 7.52
N PHE A 156 -0.78 -19.97 6.59
CA PHE A 156 -1.61 -19.61 5.44
C PHE A 156 -2.13 -20.83 4.66
N ASP A 157 -1.27 -21.80 4.31
CA ASP A 157 -1.69 -23.03 3.62
C ASP A 157 -2.64 -23.91 4.46
N VAL A 158 -2.44 -23.96 5.79
CA VAL A 158 -3.32 -24.68 6.71
C VAL A 158 -4.72 -24.07 6.73
N LEU A 159 -4.80 -22.73 6.74
CA LEU A 159 -6.07 -22.02 6.66
C LEU A 159 -6.78 -22.29 5.33
N LEU A 160 -6.06 -22.22 4.21
CA LEU A 160 -6.61 -22.48 2.89
C LEU A 160 -7.09 -23.93 2.74
N LYS A 161 -6.33 -24.90 3.29
CA LYS A 161 -6.75 -26.29 3.37
C LYS A 161 -8.07 -26.42 4.13
N GLY A 162 -8.19 -25.77 5.29
CA GLY A 162 -9.43 -25.77 6.08
C GLY A 162 -10.63 -25.21 5.30
N ILE A 163 -10.43 -24.14 4.48
CA ILE A 163 -11.47 -23.61 3.60
C ILE A 163 -11.93 -24.68 2.59
N VAL A 164 -10.98 -25.32 1.91
CA VAL A 164 -11.27 -26.37 0.91
C VAL A 164 -11.96 -27.58 1.56
N GLU A 165 -11.50 -28.02 2.73
CA GLU A 165 -12.12 -29.13 3.47
C GLU A 165 -13.58 -28.85 3.84
N ARG A 166 -13.94 -27.59 4.11
CA ARG A 166 -15.34 -27.16 4.34
C ARG A 166 -16.14 -26.96 3.04
N GLY A 167 -15.56 -27.20 1.87
CA GLY A 167 -16.22 -27.05 0.57
C GLY A 167 -16.15 -25.63 -0.03
N GLY A 168 -15.29 -24.78 0.48
CA GLY A 168 -15.02 -23.46 -0.07
C GLY A 168 -13.96 -23.51 -1.19
N HIS A 169 -14.07 -22.62 -2.16
CA HIS A 169 -13.09 -22.45 -3.24
C HIS A 169 -12.04 -21.42 -2.88
N VAL A 170 -10.80 -21.62 -3.33
CA VAL A 170 -9.68 -20.71 -3.11
C VAL A 170 -8.99 -20.41 -4.44
N ASN A 171 -8.84 -19.13 -4.79
CA ASN A 171 -8.22 -18.69 -6.01
C ASN A 171 -7.20 -17.59 -5.70
N LEU A 172 -5.93 -17.81 -6.02
CA LEU A 172 -4.85 -16.86 -5.80
C LEU A 172 -4.23 -16.44 -7.13
N LEU A 173 -3.99 -15.14 -7.28
CA LEU A 173 -3.34 -14.54 -8.43
C LEU A 173 -2.19 -13.66 -7.93
N ASN A 174 -0.98 -14.19 -7.96
CA ASN A 174 0.22 -13.52 -7.45
C ASN A 174 1.09 -13.03 -8.60
N TRP A 175 1.78 -11.92 -8.42
CA TRP A 175 2.73 -11.46 -9.42
C TRP A 175 3.85 -12.48 -9.63
N ALA A 176 4.20 -12.75 -10.89
CA ALA A 176 5.38 -13.55 -11.25
C ALA A 176 6.66 -12.76 -10.97
N ASN A 177 7.03 -12.66 -9.69
CA ASN A 177 8.07 -11.79 -9.17
C ASN A 177 9.44 -12.43 -9.31
N TYR A 178 10.20 -12.02 -10.30
CA TYR A 178 11.55 -12.54 -10.57
C TYR A 178 12.53 -12.38 -9.39
N LEU A 179 12.28 -11.45 -8.47
CA LEU A 179 13.16 -11.15 -7.34
C LEU A 179 12.91 -12.06 -6.13
N LEU A 180 11.68 -12.55 -5.95
CA LEU A 180 11.23 -13.31 -4.78
C LEU A 180 10.77 -14.72 -5.15
N ARG A 181 11.36 -15.26 -6.21
CA ARG A 181 10.95 -16.52 -6.84
C ARG A 181 10.86 -17.69 -5.87
N GLY A 182 11.85 -17.89 -5.00
CA GLY A 182 11.96 -19.10 -4.19
C GLY A 182 10.73 -19.35 -3.30
N HIS A 183 10.39 -18.42 -2.43
CA HIS A 183 9.29 -18.60 -1.50
C HIS A 183 7.90 -18.48 -2.15
N ASN A 184 7.77 -17.72 -3.23
CA ASN A 184 6.52 -17.68 -3.99
C ASN A 184 6.21 -19.03 -4.67
N ILE A 185 7.24 -19.73 -5.17
CA ILE A 185 7.09 -21.07 -5.72
C ILE A 185 6.75 -22.07 -4.61
N GLU A 186 7.42 -21.99 -3.45
CA GLU A 186 7.10 -22.81 -2.29
C GLU A 186 5.63 -22.66 -1.88
N ALA A 187 5.14 -21.42 -1.80
CA ALA A 187 3.74 -21.13 -1.49
C ALA A 187 2.78 -21.68 -2.56
N ARG A 188 3.08 -21.48 -3.84
CA ARG A 188 2.30 -22.05 -4.95
C ARG A 188 2.20 -23.56 -4.85
N ASP A 189 3.32 -24.24 -4.67
CA ASP A 189 3.39 -25.71 -4.65
C ASP A 189 2.61 -26.27 -3.47
N ALA A 190 2.76 -25.69 -2.29
CA ALA A 190 2.01 -26.10 -1.09
C ALA A 190 0.50 -25.91 -1.28
N ILE A 191 0.07 -24.78 -1.86
CA ILE A 191 -1.36 -24.47 -2.05
C ILE A 191 -1.97 -25.33 -3.15
N ASN A 192 -1.29 -25.50 -4.30
CA ASN A 192 -1.78 -26.33 -5.39
C ASN A 192 -1.78 -27.83 -5.05
N ALA A 193 -1.01 -28.25 -4.04
CA ALA A 193 -1.03 -29.62 -3.54
C ALA A 193 -2.21 -29.92 -2.59
N ILE A 194 -3.02 -28.94 -2.18
CA ILE A 194 -4.19 -29.14 -1.33
C ILE A 194 -5.21 -30.04 -2.08
N PRO A 195 -5.58 -31.20 -1.52
CA PRO A 195 -6.54 -32.10 -2.15
C PRO A 195 -7.91 -31.40 -2.35
N PRO A 196 -8.62 -31.72 -3.43
CA PRO A 196 -9.99 -31.24 -3.61
C PRO A 196 -10.90 -31.62 -2.45
N SER A 197 -11.87 -30.78 -2.16
CA SER A 197 -12.87 -31.03 -1.12
C SER A 197 -13.62 -32.35 -1.36
N PRO A 198 -13.73 -33.20 -0.34
CA PRO A 198 -14.54 -34.43 -0.41
C PRO A 198 -16.05 -34.14 -0.45
N ILE A 199 -16.47 -32.92 -0.13
CA ILE A 199 -17.89 -32.51 -0.07
C ILE A 199 -18.43 -32.23 -1.47
N ASN A 200 -17.72 -31.38 -2.24
CA ASN A 200 -18.23 -30.85 -3.50
C ASN A 200 -17.14 -30.68 -4.59
N GLY A 201 -15.92 -31.15 -4.33
CA GLY A 201 -14.80 -31.03 -5.29
C GLY A 201 -14.18 -29.65 -5.37
N ALA A 202 -14.50 -28.72 -4.46
CA ALA A 202 -13.86 -27.40 -4.39
C ALA A 202 -12.34 -27.52 -4.29
N LYS A 203 -11.62 -26.55 -4.89
CA LYS A 203 -10.15 -26.60 -5.02
C LYS A 203 -9.51 -25.30 -4.56
N ALA A 204 -8.24 -25.39 -4.20
CA ALA A 204 -7.33 -24.26 -4.15
C ALA A 204 -6.52 -24.22 -5.47
N VAL A 205 -6.43 -23.03 -6.06
CA VAL A 205 -5.64 -22.80 -7.29
C VAL A 205 -4.84 -21.51 -7.10
N TYR A 206 -3.52 -21.64 -7.19
CA TYR A 206 -2.58 -20.51 -7.16
C TYR A 206 -1.95 -20.34 -8.54
N LEU A 207 -2.09 -19.13 -9.10
CA LEU A 207 -1.51 -18.76 -10.39
C LEU A 207 -0.51 -17.62 -10.22
N PHE A 208 0.54 -17.65 -11.02
CA PHE A 208 1.40 -16.50 -11.27
C PHE A 208 0.86 -15.64 -12.41
N ASP A 209 0.99 -14.32 -12.29
CA ASP A 209 0.56 -13.35 -13.30
C ASP A 209 1.76 -12.50 -13.75
N ASP A 210 2.17 -12.66 -15.00
CA ASP A 210 3.27 -11.96 -15.67
C ASP A 210 2.78 -10.94 -16.72
N ARG A 211 1.47 -10.77 -16.87
CA ARG A 211 0.84 -9.93 -17.90
C ARG A 211 1.06 -8.44 -17.61
N LEU A 212 2.25 -7.95 -17.95
CA LEU A 212 2.74 -6.62 -17.61
C LEU A 212 3.26 -5.88 -18.86
N PRO A 213 3.18 -4.54 -18.91
CA PRO A 213 3.64 -3.76 -20.06
C PRO A 213 5.16 -3.86 -20.28
N ASN A 214 5.93 -4.09 -19.24
CA ASN A 214 7.38 -4.32 -19.32
C ASN A 214 7.85 -5.15 -18.12
N ALA A 215 9.07 -5.70 -18.23
CA ALA A 215 9.65 -6.59 -17.21
C ALA A 215 9.88 -5.92 -15.83
N LEU A 216 9.83 -4.59 -15.74
CA LEU A 216 10.01 -3.84 -14.50
C LEU A 216 8.70 -3.35 -13.89
N SER A 217 7.57 -3.53 -14.59
CA SER A 217 6.24 -3.29 -14.04
C SER A 217 5.88 -4.36 -13.03
N SER A 218 4.96 -4.09 -12.13
CA SER A 218 4.48 -5.07 -11.16
C SER A 218 2.97 -5.13 -11.04
N HIS A 219 2.46 -6.32 -10.78
CA HIS A 219 1.13 -6.49 -10.22
C HIS A 219 1.22 -6.21 -8.73
N HIS A 220 0.86 -4.99 -8.33
CA HIS A 220 1.10 -4.52 -6.98
C HIS A 220 -0.15 -4.48 -6.10
N GLN A 221 -1.32 -4.85 -6.65
CA GLN A 221 -2.56 -4.97 -5.88
C GLN A 221 -2.43 -6.00 -4.75
N LYS A 222 -2.94 -5.66 -3.57
CA LYS A 222 -3.02 -6.54 -2.40
C LYS A 222 -4.45 -6.54 -1.92
N THR A 223 -5.18 -7.57 -2.33
CA THR A 223 -6.62 -7.69 -2.04
C THR A 223 -6.99 -9.11 -1.66
N ILE A 224 -7.87 -9.24 -0.67
CA ILE A 224 -8.54 -10.50 -0.35
C ILE A 224 -10.03 -10.25 -0.54
N THR A 225 -10.74 -11.18 -1.14
CA THR A 225 -12.20 -11.13 -1.22
C THR A 225 -12.80 -12.46 -0.84
N ILE A 226 -13.81 -12.43 0.00
CA ILE A 226 -14.61 -13.59 0.38
C ILE A 226 -16.02 -13.37 -0.17
N ALA A 227 -16.35 -14.11 -1.20
CA ALA A 227 -17.68 -14.11 -1.79
C ALA A 227 -18.52 -15.21 -1.14
N VAL A 228 -19.67 -14.83 -0.61
CA VAL A 228 -20.54 -15.72 0.15
C VAL A 228 -21.53 -16.42 -0.78
N ASN A 229 -21.75 -17.73 -0.57
CA ASN A 229 -22.69 -18.53 -1.34
C ASN A 229 -24.15 -18.19 -0.98
N LYS A 230 -24.97 -17.85 -1.96
CA LYS A 230 -26.39 -17.55 -1.81
C LYS A 230 -27.21 -18.70 -1.21
N SER A 231 -26.78 -19.95 -1.34
CA SER A 231 -27.56 -21.11 -0.89
C SER A 231 -27.77 -21.17 0.62
N THR A 232 -27.05 -20.35 1.40
CA THR A 232 -27.19 -20.26 2.86
C THR A 232 -28.46 -19.55 3.32
N GLY A 233 -29.22 -18.93 2.40
CA GLY A 233 -30.52 -18.30 2.69
C GLY A 233 -30.42 -17.00 3.50
N LYS A 234 -29.23 -16.46 3.70
CA LYS A 234 -29.01 -15.16 4.35
C LYS A 234 -28.54 -14.14 3.32
N ASP A 235 -28.98 -12.89 3.48
CA ASP A 235 -28.50 -11.72 2.74
C ASP A 235 -27.05 -11.39 3.21
N GLU A 236 -26.10 -12.29 2.98
CA GLU A 236 -24.72 -12.09 3.37
C GLU A 236 -23.99 -11.34 2.25
N HIS A 237 -23.45 -10.17 2.59
CA HIS A 237 -22.66 -9.39 1.67
C HIS A 237 -21.22 -9.92 1.63
N PRO A 238 -20.50 -9.72 0.51
CA PRO A 238 -19.10 -10.08 0.43
C PRO A 238 -18.24 -9.24 1.37
N ILE A 239 -17.09 -9.79 1.73
CA ILE A 239 -16.04 -9.12 2.49
C ILE A 239 -14.86 -8.92 1.56
N ALA A 240 -14.20 -7.76 1.64
CA ALA A 240 -12.93 -7.53 0.99
C ALA A 240 -11.92 -6.87 1.93
N TYR A 241 -10.64 -7.16 1.72
CA TYR A 241 -9.52 -6.44 2.30
C TYR A 241 -8.78 -5.70 1.19
N VAL A 242 -8.48 -4.42 1.43
CA VAL A 242 -7.72 -3.56 0.51
C VAL A 242 -6.69 -2.79 1.33
N GLY A 243 -5.41 -2.89 1.00
CA GLY A 243 -4.37 -2.22 1.76
C GLY A 243 -2.96 -2.43 1.21
N GLY A 244 -1.96 -2.14 2.03
CA GLY A 244 -0.55 -2.32 1.71
C GLY A 244 -0.03 -3.73 1.98
N LEU A 245 -0.76 -4.57 2.70
CA LEU A 245 -0.28 -5.83 3.24
C LEU A 245 -0.39 -7.00 2.24
N ASP A 246 0.76 -7.56 1.88
CA ASP A 246 0.85 -8.91 1.32
C ASP A 246 0.75 -9.97 2.44
N LEU A 247 0.32 -11.16 2.10
CA LEU A 247 0.34 -12.32 3.01
C LEU A 247 1.72 -12.99 2.97
N THR A 248 2.70 -12.32 3.54
CA THR A 248 4.10 -12.76 3.50
C THR A 248 4.82 -12.49 4.83
N ASN A 249 5.96 -13.13 5.01
CA ASN A 249 6.81 -12.98 6.20
C ASN A 249 7.13 -11.51 6.46
N ASP A 250 7.52 -11.20 7.72
CA ASP A 250 7.86 -9.88 8.26
C ASP A 250 6.70 -8.85 8.33
N ARG A 251 5.51 -9.14 7.83
CA ARG A 251 4.36 -8.22 7.87
C ARG A 251 3.62 -8.22 9.21
N TRP A 252 3.64 -9.30 9.97
CA TRP A 252 2.96 -9.37 11.26
C TRP A 252 3.72 -8.59 12.34
N ASP A 253 3.06 -7.66 13.02
CA ASP A 253 3.66 -6.83 14.08
C ASP A 253 2.59 -6.21 14.99
N THR A 254 3.02 -5.73 16.18
CA THR A 254 2.21 -5.04 17.18
C THR A 254 2.36 -3.52 17.08
N ILE A 255 1.46 -2.76 17.71
CA ILE A 255 1.45 -1.28 17.65
C ILE A 255 2.74 -0.64 18.18
N TYR A 256 3.45 -1.28 19.12
CA TYR A 256 4.66 -0.71 19.72
C TYR A 256 5.95 -1.27 19.12
N HIS A 257 5.86 -2.12 18.09
CA HIS A 257 7.00 -2.72 17.39
C HIS A 257 8.03 -3.38 18.34
N ASN A 258 7.55 -3.99 19.42
CA ASN A 258 8.36 -4.60 20.47
C ASN A 258 8.21 -6.13 20.54
N ALA A 259 7.59 -6.72 19.53
CA ALA A 259 7.30 -8.16 19.47
C ALA A 259 8.43 -9.00 18.85
N THR A 260 9.68 -8.54 18.84
CA THR A 260 10.82 -9.20 18.18
C THR A 260 10.95 -10.68 18.58
N ALA A 261 10.86 -10.99 19.88
CA ALA A 261 10.97 -12.39 20.36
C ALA A 261 9.84 -13.29 19.83
N ILE A 262 8.62 -12.78 19.70
CA ILE A 262 7.47 -13.50 19.13
C ILE A 262 7.72 -13.74 17.64
N ARG A 263 8.15 -12.71 16.93
CA ARG A 263 8.47 -12.77 15.50
C ARG A 263 9.61 -13.74 15.20
N ASP A 264 10.66 -13.73 16.03
CA ASP A 264 11.77 -14.69 15.94
C ASP A 264 11.29 -16.13 16.15
N ALA A 265 10.46 -16.35 17.16
CA ALA A 265 9.89 -17.67 17.45
C ALA A 265 9.00 -18.21 16.31
N ALA A 266 8.32 -17.31 15.61
CA ALA A 266 7.48 -17.62 14.45
C ALA A 266 8.26 -17.70 13.12
N GLY A 267 9.58 -17.44 13.13
CA GLY A 267 10.40 -17.46 11.92
C GLY A 267 10.10 -16.34 10.92
N ILE A 268 9.47 -15.25 11.38
CA ILE A 268 9.01 -14.13 10.53
C ILE A 268 9.88 -12.89 10.62
N THR A 269 10.98 -12.91 11.37
CA THR A 269 12.02 -11.88 11.37
C THR A 269 12.97 -12.11 10.21
N PHE A 270 12.65 -11.58 9.08
CA PHE A 270 13.55 -11.73 7.94
C PHE A 270 14.63 -10.63 7.93
N ARG A 271 14.27 -9.36 8.10
CA ARG A 271 15.21 -8.22 8.05
C ARG A 271 14.80 -7.07 8.94
N ASN A 272 13.51 -6.95 9.17
CA ASN A 272 12.95 -5.86 9.93
C ASN A 272 12.47 -6.40 11.27
N GLN A 273 12.71 -5.63 12.33
CA GLN A 273 12.24 -5.95 13.68
C GLN A 273 10.82 -5.45 13.91
N GLY A 274 10.30 -4.59 13.01
CA GLY A 274 8.96 -4.07 13.04
C GLY A 274 8.44 -3.72 11.63
N TRP A 275 7.11 -3.57 11.52
CA TRP A 275 6.42 -3.31 10.25
C TRP A 275 5.25 -2.36 10.44
N MET A 276 5.27 -1.23 9.73
CA MET A 276 4.16 -0.27 9.67
C MET A 276 3.39 -0.42 8.36
N ASP A 277 2.09 -0.62 8.45
CA ASP A 277 1.21 -0.67 7.29
C ASP A 277 -0.23 -0.26 7.65
N ALA A 278 -1.12 -0.22 6.64
CA ALA A 278 -2.54 0.03 6.83
C ALA A 278 -3.37 -0.76 5.83
N SER A 279 -4.57 -1.16 6.26
CA SER A 279 -5.53 -1.89 5.44
C SER A 279 -6.96 -1.60 5.89
N PHE A 280 -7.92 -1.82 5.00
CA PHE A 280 -9.34 -1.84 5.32
C PHE A 280 -9.91 -3.24 5.16
N ARG A 281 -10.79 -3.65 6.07
CA ARG A 281 -11.79 -4.68 5.86
C ARG A 281 -13.10 -4.01 5.51
N ILE A 282 -13.63 -4.33 4.36
CA ILE A 282 -14.86 -3.74 3.80
C ILE A 282 -15.91 -4.85 3.72
N HIS A 283 -17.03 -4.68 4.42
CA HIS A 283 -18.18 -5.57 4.34
C HIS A 283 -19.33 -4.81 3.70
N GLY A 284 -19.70 -5.18 2.49
CA GLY A 284 -20.77 -4.47 1.77
C GLY A 284 -20.55 -4.35 0.27
N PRO A 285 -21.27 -3.42 -0.38
CA PRO A 285 -21.28 -3.29 -1.84
C PRO A 285 -19.91 -3.07 -2.47
N ALA A 286 -19.00 -2.32 -1.83
CA ALA A 286 -17.67 -2.08 -2.36
C ALA A 286 -16.82 -3.37 -2.44
N ALA A 287 -17.06 -4.34 -1.57
CA ALA A 287 -16.36 -5.63 -1.63
C ALA A 287 -16.67 -6.40 -2.93
N LYS A 288 -17.88 -6.23 -3.49
CA LYS A 288 -18.21 -6.76 -4.82
C LYS A 288 -17.34 -6.16 -5.91
N GLU A 289 -17.01 -4.88 -5.83
CA GLU A 289 -16.17 -4.20 -6.81
C GLU A 289 -14.73 -4.75 -6.79
N VAL A 290 -14.20 -5.02 -5.59
CA VAL A 290 -12.90 -5.67 -5.42
C VAL A 290 -12.92 -7.09 -6.02
N ALA A 291 -13.99 -7.85 -5.79
CA ALA A 291 -14.18 -9.17 -6.37
C ALA A 291 -14.27 -9.13 -7.91
N ASN A 292 -15.02 -8.17 -8.46
CA ASN A 292 -15.14 -8.00 -9.90
C ASN A 292 -13.79 -7.67 -10.55
N ASN A 293 -12.94 -6.89 -9.89
CA ASN A 293 -11.59 -6.63 -10.37
C ASN A 293 -10.72 -7.90 -10.41
N PHE A 294 -10.81 -8.74 -9.37
CA PHE A 294 -10.11 -10.03 -9.38
C PHE A 294 -10.61 -10.93 -10.52
N LEU A 295 -11.94 -11.06 -10.66
CA LEU A 295 -12.55 -11.87 -11.71
C LEU A 295 -12.20 -11.40 -13.12
N ALA A 296 -12.16 -10.08 -13.34
CA ALA A 296 -11.74 -9.53 -14.63
C ALA A 296 -10.30 -9.92 -15.00
N ARG A 297 -9.38 -9.88 -14.01
CA ARG A 297 -8.00 -10.35 -14.21
C ARG A 297 -7.92 -11.86 -14.40
N TRP A 298 -8.62 -12.63 -13.58
CA TRP A 298 -8.61 -14.10 -13.65
C TRP A 298 -9.20 -14.62 -14.96
N ASN A 299 -10.30 -14.04 -15.41
CA ASN A 299 -11.06 -14.48 -16.58
C ASN A 299 -10.59 -13.88 -17.90
N SER A 300 -9.54 -13.06 -17.91
CA SER A 300 -8.97 -12.52 -19.13
C SER A 300 -8.67 -13.61 -20.15
N ASP A 301 -8.91 -13.34 -21.43
CA ASP A 301 -8.63 -14.29 -22.51
C ASP A 301 -7.13 -14.51 -22.73
N TYR A 302 -6.30 -13.58 -22.25
CA TYR A 302 -4.86 -13.78 -22.23
C TYR A 302 -4.46 -14.58 -20.99
N ILE A 303 -4.03 -15.82 -21.21
CA ILE A 303 -3.61 -16.72 -20.15
C ILE A 303 -2.22 -16.29 -19.63
N PRO A 304 -2.04 -16.10 -18.32
CA PRO A 304 -0.75 -15.69 -17.76
C PRO A 304 0.27 -16.83 -17.81
N CYS A 305 1.55 -16.48 -17.83
CA CYS A 305 2.69 -17.38 -17.76
C CYS A 305 2.64 -18.48 -18.84
N GLN A 306 2.65 -18.06 -20.12
CA GLN A 306 2.66 -18.97 -21.28
C GLN A 306 3.83 -18.70 -22.24
N GLY A 307 4.90 -18.07 -21.81
CA GLY A 307 6.08 -17.78 -22.60
C GLY A 307 7.23 -18.74 -22.34
N LEU A 308 8.29 -18.64 -23.15
CA LEU A 308 9.56 -19.34 -22.90
C LEU A 308 10.20 -18.96 -21.55
N ASP A 309 9.84 -17.78 -21.03
CA ASP A 309 10.34 -17.29 -19.76
C ASP A 309 9.74 -18.06 -18.57
N ASP A 310 8.54 -18.65 -18.76
CA ASP A 310 7.84 -19.41 -17.72
C ASP A 310 8.55 -20.72 -17.42
N ASP A 311 8.95 -21.45 -18.47
CA ASP A 311 9.73 -22.68 -18.33
C ASP A 311 11.09 -22.40 -17.70
N LEU A 312 11.74 -21.29 -18.08
CA LEU A 312 13.05 -20.91 -17.58
C LEU A 312 13.01 -20.46 -16.13
N MET A 313 11.92 -19.77 -15.71
CA MET A 313 11.76 -19.20 -14.38
C MET A 313 10.92 -20.09 -13.46
N ASP A 314 10.37 -21.18 -13.95
CA ASP A 314 9.51 -22.11 -13.19
C ASP A 314 8.22 -21.47 -12.67
N TYR A 315 7.65 -20.55 -13.47
CA TYR A 315 6.36 -19.91 -13.18
C TYR A 315 5.18 -20.54 -13.91
N ALA A 316 5.38 -21.76 -14.47
CA ALA A 316 4.31 -22.49 -15.13
C ALA A 316 3.08 -22.62 -14.21
N ASN A 317 1.93 -22.25 -14.73
CA ASN A 317 0.65 -22.37 -14.03
C ASN A 317 0.00 -23.72 -14.29
N PRO A 318 -0.76 -24.28 -13.34
CA PRO A 318 -1.62 -25.42 -13.60
C PRO A 318 -2.76 -25.05 -14.55
N ASP A 319 -3.39 -26.04 -15.15
CA ASP A 319 -4.65 -25.84 -15.85
C ASP A 319 -5.70 -25.28 -14.88
N TYR A 320 -6.44 -24.27 -15.33
CA TYR A 320 -7.47 -23.63 -14.52
C TYR A 320 -8.67 -23.22 -15.37
N ASP A 321 -9.82 -23.14 -14.72
CA ASP A 321 -11.07 -22.74 -15.35
C ASP A 321 -11.35 -21.24 -15.11
N LYS A 322 -12.08 -20.62 -16.04
CA LYS A 322 -12.71 -19.31 -15.81
C LYS A 322 -13.69 -19.42 -14.65
N LEU A 323 -13.70 -18.42 -13.81
CA LEU A 323 -14.60 -18.36 -12.66
C LEU A 323 -15.93 -17.74 -13.06
N PRO A 324 -17.06 -18.30 -12.61
CA PRO A 324 -18.37 -17.69 -12.84
C PRO A 324 -18.46 -16.33 -12.12
N PRO A 325 -19.28 -15.40 -12.64
CA PRO A 325 -19.62 -14.17 -11.92
C PRO A 325 -20.12 -14.51 -10.53
N ILE A 326 -19.82 -13.65 -9.56
CA ILE A 326 -20.35 -13.81 -8.23
C ILE A 326 -21.76 -13.22 -8.22
N ASP A 327 -22.74 -14.10 -8.04
CA ASP A 327 -24.11 -13.70 -7.86
C ASP A 327 -24.34 -13.39 -6.37
N TYR A 328 -24.06 -12.13 -6.02
CA TYR A 328 -24.41 -11.64 -4.69
C TYR A 328 -25.93 -11.53 -4.57
N ALA A 329 -26.47 -11.78 -3.39
CA ALA A 329 -27.84 -11.43 -3.08
C ALA A 329 -28.09 -10.01 -3.59
N SER A 330 -29.15 -9.83 -4.37
CA SER A 330 -29.38 -8.58 -5.08
C SER A 330 -29.29 -7.41 -4.09
N SER A 331 -28.57 -6.37 -4.49
CA SER A 331 -28.42 -5.10 -3.76
C SER A 331 -29.76 -4.37 -3.47
N ASN A 332 -30.88 -5.01 -3.70
CA ASN A 332 -32.23 -4.52 -3.36
C ASN A 332 -32.60 -4.70 -1.88
N THR A 333 -31.74 -5.32 -1.08
CA THR A 333 -31.93 -5.29 0.37
C THR A 333 -31.52 -3.92 0.88
N THR A 334 -32.53 -3.18 1.29
CA THR A 334 -32.48 -1.82 1.86
C THR A 334 -31.78 -1.71 3.21
N SER A 335 -31.20 -2.79 3.73
CA SER A 335 -30.42 -2.77 4.97
C SER A 335 -28.99 -2.32 4.69
N LYS A 336 -28.68 -1.08 5.02
CA LYS A 336 -27.29 -0.62 5.12
C LYS A 336 -26.57 -1.45 6.18
N LEU A 337 -25.48 -2.13 5.81
CA LEU A 337 -24.63 -2.84 6.76
C LEU A 337 -23.86 -1.87 7.66
N GLY A 338 -23.48 -0.74 7.11
CA GLY A 338 -22.74 0.30 7.78
C GLY A 338 -23.06 1.69 7.25
N ASN A 339 -22.21 2.62 7.56
CA ASN A 339 -22.39 4.04 7.28
C ASN A 339 -21.16 4.65 6.58
N LYS A 340 -20.41 3.86 5.81
CA LYS A 340 -19.28 4.35 5.05
C LYS A 340 -19.62 4.41 3.56
N ASN A 341 -19.17 5.50 2.95
CA ASN A 341 -19.12 5.65 1.51
C ASN A 341 -17.72 5.25 1.05
N VAL A 342 -17.63 4.38 0.06
CA VAL A 342 -16.37 3.81 -0.42
C VAL A 342 -16.27 3.98 -1.92
N GLN A 343 -15.15 4.54 -2.38
CA GLN A 343 -14.78 4.60 -3.78
C GLN A 343 -13.57 3.72 -4.02
N ILE A 344 -13.71 2.69 -4.86
CA ILE A 344 -12.61 1.86 -5.34
C ILE A 344 -11.97 2.55 -6.55
N VAL A 345 -10.68 2.82 -6.46
CA VAL A 345 -9.87 3.45 -7.50
C VAL A 345 -8.68 2.58 -7.86
N ARG A 346 -8.23 2.64 -9.13
CA ARG A 346 -7.24 1.71 -9.65
C ARG A 346 -6.20 2.43 -10.51
N THR A 347 -5.07 1.75 -10.70
CA THR A 347 -4.13 2.05 -11.78
C THR A 347 -3.95 0.81 -12.65
N PHE A 348 -4.08 1.00 -13.96
CA PHE A 348 -3.68 0.06 -14.99
C PHE A 348 -3.00 0.86 -16.11
N SER A 349 -1.85 0.37 -16.58
CA SER A 349 -1.12 1.02 -17.67
C SER A 349 -1.93 1.04 -18.97
N CYS A 350 -1.86 2.13 -19.72
CA CYS A 350 -2.44 2.22 -21.07
C CYS A 350 -1.66 1.41 -22.13
N LYS A 351 -0.46 0.98 -21.80
CA LYS A 351 0.35 0.09 -22.64
C LYS A 351 0.06 -1.40 -22.38
N TYR A 352 -0.92 -1.67 -21.54
CA TYR A 352 -1.26 -3.01 -21.12
C TYR A 352 -2.10 -3.71 -22.20
N ASP A 353 -1.47 -4.55 -22.99
CA ASP A 353 -2.15 -5.23 -24.10
C ASP A 353 -3.06 -6.39 -23.66
N HIS A 354 -2.98 -6.82 -22.40
CA HIS A 354 -3.56 -8.06 -21.90
C HIS A 354 -4.81 -7.90 -21.04
N TYR A 355 -5.25 -6.67 -20.75
CA TYR A 355 -6.49 -6.40 -20.04
C TYR A 355 -7.43 -5.48 -20.82
N LYS A 356 -7.49 -5.68 -22.15
CA LYS A 356 -8.33 -4.87 -23.05
C LYS A 356 -9.80 -4.95 -22.72
N GLU A 357 -10.22 -6.06 -22.14
CA GLU A 357 -11.62 -6.33 -21.84
C GLU A 357 -12.20 -5.35 -20.79
N PHE A 358 -11.39 -4.92 -19.83
CA PHE A 358 -11.88 -4.06 -18.74
C PHE A 358 -11.13 -2.74 -18.57
N ALA A 359 -9.93 -2.61 -19.10
CA ALA A 359 -9.15 -1.36 -19.10
C ALA A 359 -8.41 -1.14 -20.44
N PRO A 360 -9.13 -1.04 -21.57
CA PRO A 360 -8.54 -1.06 -22.92
C PRO A 360 -7.60 0.13 -23.20
N ARG A 361 -7.73 1.21 -22.45
CA ARG A 361 -6.84 2.38 -22.49
C ARG A 361 -6.10 2.63 -21.18
N GLY A 362 -6.13 1.66 -20.26
CA GLY A 362 -5.63 1.83 -18.90
C GLY A 362 -6.63 2.54 -17.98
N GLU A 363 -6.18 2.80 -16.76
CA GLU A 363 -6.93 3.56 -15.75
C GLU A 363 -5.94 4.28 -14.82
N GLN A 364 -6.18 5.54 -14.52
CA GLN A 364 -5.39 6.39 -13.60
C GLN A 364 -6.28 7.03 -12.54
N SER A 365 -7.34 6.33 -12.10
CA SER A 365 -8.29 6.90 -11.15
C SER A 365 -7.68 7.11 -9.75
N ILE A 366 -6.66 6.36 -9.34
CA ILE A 366 -5.90 6.66 -8.11
C ILE A 366 -5.22 8.02 -8.20
N PHE A 367 -4.57 8.30 -9.31
CA PHE A 367 -3.84 9.56 -9.53
C PHE A 367 -4.78 10.76 -9.48
N GLN A 368 -5.89 10.70 -10.23
CA GLN A 368 -6.87 11.78 -10.27
C GLN A 368 -7.56 11.98 -8.91
N ALA A 369 -7.91 10.89 -8.21
CA ALA A 369 -8.50 10.96 -6.88
C ALA A 369 -7.54 11.61 -5.87
N ARG A 370 -6.25 11.29 -5.94
CA ARG A 370 -5.22 11.89 -5.07
C ARG A 370 -5.08 13.39 -5.33
N ILE A 371 -5.02 13.82 -6.59
CA ILE A 371 -4.99 15.24 -6.97
C ILE A 371 -6.22 15.97 -6.42
N LYS A 372 -7.42 15.43 -6.63
CA LYS A 372 -8.67 16.03 -6.16
C LYS A 372 -8.72 16.14 -4.63
N ALA A 373 -8.36 15.08 -3.93
CA ALA A 373 -8.38 15.06 -2.48
C ALA A 373 -7.39 16.08 -1.88
N LEU A 374 -6.17 16.16 -2.39
CA LEU A 374 -5.17 17.14 -1.94
C LEU A 374 -5.66 18.58 -2.13
N ARG A 375 -6.29 18.92 -3.27
CA ARG A 375 -6.85 20.26 -3.52
C ARG A 375 -7.95 20.65 -2.54
N ASN A 376 -8.67 19.69 -2.00
CA ASN A 376 -9.75 19.93 -1.05
C ASN A 376 -9.30 20.08 0.41
N ALA A 377 -8.02 19.87 0.70
CA ALA A 377 -7.46 20.06 2.04
C ALA A 377 -7.70 21.49 2.56
N LYS A 378 -8.14 21.60 3.82
CA LYS A 378 -8.42 22.89 4.50
C LYS A 378 -7.52 23.14 5.69
N ASN A 379 -7.08 22.07 6.38
CA ASN A 379 -6.32 22.20 7.62
C ASN A 379 -4.99 21.45 7.55
N TYR A 380 -4.97 20.21 7.11
CA TYR A 380 -3.74 19.43 7.08
C TYR A 380 -3.79 18.28 6.06
N ILE A 381 -2.60 17.82 5.69
CA ILE A 381 -2.37 16.58 4.94
C ILE A 381 -1.38 15.73 5.73
N TYR A 382 -1.72 14.47 5.98
CA TYR A 382 -0.82 13.45 6.51
C TYR A 382 -0.60 12.38 5.46
N VAL A 383 0.66 12.09 5.17
CA VAL A 383 1.09 11.02 4.25
C VAL A 383 2.01 10.09 5.01
N GLU A 384 1.68 8.79 5.03
CA GLU A 384 2.59 7.75 5.46
C GLU A 384 2.77 6.78 4.30
N ASP A 385 3.98 6.70 3.78
CA ASP A 385 4.23 5.97 2.53
C ASP A 385 5.63 5.33 2.55
N GLN A 386 5.77 4.21 1.85
CA GLN A 386 7.06 3.57 1.60
C GLN A 386 8.01 4.47 0.79
N TYR A 387 7.44 5.30 -0.09
CA TYR A 387 8.15 6.28 -0.90
C TYR A 387 7.49 7.67 -0.73
N PHE A 388 8.13 8.71 -1.11
CA PHE A 388 7.55 10.04 -1.29
C PHE A 388 8.40 10.76 -2.31
N VAL A 389 8.44 10.18 -3.50
CA VAL A 389 9.32 10.65 -4.58
C VAL A 389 8.58 11.57 -5.54
N LEU A 390 9.33 12.36 -6.29
CA LEU A 390 8.79 13.37 -7.17
C LEU A 390 7.76 12.79 -8.15
N VAL A 391 6.53 13.24 -8.02
CA VAL A 391 5.47 13.17 -9.02
C VAL A 391 5.09 14.62 -9.29
N PRO A 392 5.46 15.19 -10.45
CA PRO A 392 5.36 16.64 -10.69
C PRO A 392 3.97 17.20 -10.40
N GLU A 393 2.93 16.55 -10.87
CA GLU A 393 1.54 17.01 -10.73
C GLU A 393 1.09 17.00 -9.24
N LEU A 394 1.55 16.02 -8.43
CA LEU A 394 1.26 16.00 -7.00
C LEU A 394 2.07 17.08 -6.26
N MET A 395 3.30 17.34 -6.68
CA MET A 395 4.08 18.44 -6.13
C MET A 395 3.43 19.80 -6.42
N ASP A 396 2.95 20.01 -7.64
CA ASP A 396 2.27 21.26 -8.03
C ASP A 396 1.02 21.48 -7.17
N VAL A 397 0.22 20.44 -6.92
CA VAL A 397 -0.94 20.52 -6.04
C VAL A 397 -0.53 20.81 -4.58
N LEU A 398 0.53 20.22 -4.07
CA LEU A 398 1.03 20.55 -2.73
C LEU A 398 1.52 22.00 -2.66
N MET A 399 2.21 22.49 -3.69
CA MET A 399 2.61 23.90 -3.79
C MET A 399 1.42 24.87 -3.83
N GLU A 400 0.29 24.44 -4.42
CA GLU A 400 -0.97 25.21 -4.48
C GLU A 400 -1.64 25.27 -3.08
N VAL A 401 -1.71 24.17 -2.34
CA VAL A 401 -2.51 24.10 -1.10
C VAL A 401 -1.74 24.46 0.17
N LEU A 402 -0.42 24.28 0.22
CA LEU A 402 0.42 24.53 1.41
C LEU A 402 0.28 25.95 1.98
N PRO A 403 0.12 27.02 1.17
CA PRO A 403 -0.15 28.36 1.72
C PRO A 403 -1.37 28.40 2.65
N THR A 404 -2.36 27.56 2.41
CA THR A 404 -3.70 27.64 3.01
C THR A 404 -3.96 26.63 4.13
N ILE A 405 -3.10 25.62 4.31
CA ILE A 405 -3.21 24.60 5.37
C ILE A 405 -2.20 24.82 6.49
N GLN A 406 -2.43 24.19 7.64
CA GLN A 406 -1.56 24.30 8.81
C GLN A 406 -0.27 23.48 8.65
N ARG A 407 -0.39 22.22 8.22
CA ARG A 407 0.75 21.29 8.12
C ARG A 407 0.59 20.30 6.96
N LEU A 408 1.73 19.95 6.37
CA LEU A 408 1.96 18.70 5.64
C LEU A 408 2.90 17.86 6.50
N ILE A 409 2.45 16.69 6.95
CA ILE A 409 3.24 15.73 7.72
C ILE A 409 3.48 14.52 6.84
N VAL A 410 4.75 14.17 6.63
CA VAL A 410 5.16 13.02 5.83
C VAL A 410 6.00 12.09 6.69
N VAL A 411 5.57 10.83 6.80
CA VAL A 411 6.31 9.75 7.44
C VAL A 411 6.69 8.74 6.36
N VAL A 412 7.98 8.58 6.10
CA VAL A 412 8.43 7.84 4.91
C VAL A 412 9.62 6.93 5.22
N GLN A 413 9.66 5.77 4.55
CA GLN A 413 10.81 4.87 4.58
C GLN A 413 12.02 5.54 3.90
N PRO A 414 13.18 5.64 4.57
CA PRO A 414 14.39 6.10 3.89
C PRO A 414 14.78 5.11 2.79
N PRO A 415 15.18 5.58 1.61
CA PRO A 415 15.64 4.69 0.56
C PRO A 415 16.82 3.82 1.02
N PHE A 416 16.66 2.51 1.07
CA PHE A 416 17.75 1.58 1.38
C PHE A 416 18.66 1.38 0.15
N THR A 417 19.85 0.79 0.37
CA THR A 417 20.97 0.79 -0.60
C THR A 417 20.55 0.42 -2.02
N SER A 418 19.69 -0.58 -2.17
CA SER A 418 19.26 -1.02 -3.50
C SER A 418 18.36 -0.02 -4.22
N VAL A 419 17.43 0.59 -3.49
CA VAL A 419 16.54 1.61 -4.03
C VAL A 419 17.31 2.91 -4.30
N LYS A 420 18.36 3.21 -3.53
CA LYS A 420 19.28 4.32 -3.83
C LYS A 420 19.95 4.15 -5.18
N LEU A 421 20.35 2.92 -5.55
CA LEU A 421 20.99 2.61 -6.84
C LEU A 421 20.07 2.84 -8.05
N THR A 422 18.76 2.97 -7.85
CA THR A 422 17.78 3.33 -8.89
C THR A 422 17.41 4.82 -8.90
N GLY A 423 18.01 5.64 -8.03
CA GLY A 423 17.80 7.07 -7.96
C GLY A 423 16.70 7.54 -7.00
N TYR A 424 16.05 6.65 -6.25
CA TYR A 424 14.94 7.01 -5.36
C TYR A 424 15.32 8.03 -4.28
N GLU A 425 16.57 8.05 -3.82
CA GLU A 425 17.05 9.07 -2.88
C GLU A 425 17.05 10.46 -3.53
N LYS A 426 17.49 10.57 -4.79
CA LYS A 426 17.39 11.79 -5.58
C LYS A 426 15.94 12.21 -5.77
N TYR A 427 15.07 11.28 -6.16
CA TYR A 427 13.66 11.61 -6.45
C TYR A 427 12.89 12.02 -5.18
N LEU A 428 13.27 11.49 -4.00
CA LEU A 428 12.79 11.96 -2.70
C LEU A 428 13.29 13.39 -2.43
N TYR A 429 14.59 13.68 -2.67
CA TYR A 429 15.14 15.02 -2.55
C TYR A 429 14.41 16.02 -3.47
N ASP A 430 14.22 15.66 -4.73
CA ASP A 430 13.54 16.50 -5.73
C ASP A 430 12.07 16.81 -5.32
N MET A 431 11.41 15.91 -4.59
CA MET A 431 10.05 16.12 -4.08
C MET A 431 10.04 17.03 -2.85
N ILE A 432 10.94 16.80 -1.91
CA ILE A 432 10.86 17.41 -0.57
C ILE A 432 11.55 18.78 -0.51
N GLU A 433 12.70 18.93 -1.14
CA GLU A 433 13.49 20.15 -1.01
C GLU A 433 12.75 21.43 -1.46
N PRO A 434 12.07 21.45 -2.60
CA PRO A 434 11.29 22.62 -3.02
C PRO A 434 10.18 22.97 -2.02
N LEU A 435 9.50 21.95 -1.45
CA LEU A 435 8.42 22.14 -0.48
C LEU A 435 8.96 22.71 0.84
N LYS A 436 10.01 22.10 1.40
CA LYS A 436 10.64 22.55 2.66
C LYS A 436 11.25 23.95 2.53
N ARG A 437 11.91 24.24 1.42
CA ARG A 437 12.50 25.57 1.18
C ARG A 437 11.45 26.65 1.10
N LYS A 438 10.29 26.39 0.49
CA LYS A 438 9.22 27.37 0.36
C LYS A 438 8.33 27.48 1.60
N PHE A 439 8.14 26.36 2.33
CA PHE A 439 7.24 26.28 3.47
C PHE A 439 7.91 25.58 4.69
N PRO A 440 9.05 26.12 5.20
CA PRO A 440 9.87 25.44 6.22
C PRO A 440 9.11 25.14 7.51
N ASN A 441 8.15 25.98 7.89
CA ASN A 441 7.36 25.84 9.11
C ASN A 441 6.10 24.96 8.95
N LYS A 442 5.79 24.49 7.73
CA LYS A 442 4.59 23.72 7.44
C LYS A 442 4.87 22.29 6.99
N VAL A 443 6.05 22.03 6.42
CA VAL A 443 6.43 20.72 5.88
C VAL A 443 7.30 20.01 6.90
N GLN A 444 6.75 18.94 7.48
CA GLN A 444 7.42 18.09 8.45
C GLN A 444 7.70 16.73 7.83
N LEU A 445 8.94 16.26 7.91
CA LEU A 445 9.38 15.00 7.31
C LEU A 445 10.03 14.12 8.35
N TYR A 446 9.46 12.93 8.54
CA TYR A 446 9.88 11.97 9.54
C TYR A 446 10.15 10.59 8.93
N THR A 447 10.90 9.80 9.69
CA THR A 447 11.14 8.37 9.42
C THR A 447 11.29 7.62 10.73
N THR A 448 11.32 6.29 10.67
CA THR A 448 11.65 5.46 11.83
C THR A 448 13.17 5.49 12.10
N LYS A 449 13.57 5.36 13.37
CA LYS A 449 14.97 5.27 13.74
C LYS A 449 15.62 4.02 13.21
N THR A 450 16.84 4.15 12.72
CA THR A 450 17.57 3.06 12.06
C THR A 450 17.85 1.87 12.99
N ASP A 451 18.11 2.14 14.28
CA ASP A 451 18.37 1.11 15.29
C ASP A 451 17.11 0.30 15.64
N ARG A 452 15.92 0.87 15.45
CA ARG A 452 14.63 0.18 15.66
C ARG A 452 14.31 -0.82 14.56
N LYS A 453 14.91 -0.68 13.37
CA LYS A 453 14.70 -1.56 12.20
C LYS A 453 13.21 -1.77 11.86
N ILE A 454 12.39 -0.73 12.04
CA ILE A 454 10.98 -0.73 11.68
C ILE A 454 10.88 -0.29 10.22
N TYR A 455 10.18 -1.09 9.41
CA TYR A 455 9.97 -0.78 8.00
C TYR A 455 8.62 -0.09 7.79
N ILE A 456 8.63 1.07 7.16
CA ILE A 456 7.42 1.79 6.75
C ILE A 456 7.03 1.30 5.37
N HIS A 457 5.92 0.55 5.29
CA HIS A 457 5.39 0.02 4.03
C HIS A 457 3.98 0.53 3.72
N THR A 458 3.44 1.35 4.57
CA THR A 458 2.12 1.98 4.44
C THR A 458 1.98 2.76 3.13
N LYS A 459 0.77 2.90 2.63
CA LYS A 459 0.36 3.79 1.54
C LYS A 459 -0.93 4.49 1.96
N LEU A 460 -0.79 5.44 2.89
CA LEU A 460 -1.89 6.10 3.58
C LEU A 460 -1.87 7.61 3.33
N VAL A 461 -3.01 8.15 2.96
CA VAL A 461 -3.26 9.60 2.91
C VAL A 461 -4.46 9.91 3.77
N LEU A 462 -4.28 10.80 4.76
CA LEU A 462 -5.33 11.34 5.62
C LEU A 462 -5.40 12.85 5.44
N ILE A 463 -6.62 13.38 5.26
CA ILE A 463 -6.82 14.81 5.07
C ILE A 463 -7.95 15.28 5.99
N ASP A 464 -7.65 16.27 6.83
CA ASP A 464 -8.61 17.05 7.63
C ASP A 464 -9.51 16.23 8.59
N ASP A 465 -9.11 15.02 9.02
CA ASP A 465 -9.97 14.07 9.73
C ASP A 465 -11.27 13.74 8.98
N VAL A 466 -11.28 13.82 7.64
CA VAL A 466 -12.45 13.58 6.78
C VAL A 466 -12.16 12.52 5.74
N TYR A 467 -11.14 12.72 4.93
CA TYR A 467 -10.79 11.82 3.84
C TYR A 467 -9.68 10.86 4.26
N VAL A 468 -9.88 9.60 3.94
CA VAL A 468 -8.84 8.58 4.08
C VAL A 468 -8.74 7.72 2.82
N SER A 469 -7.52 7.51 2.37
CA SER A 469 -7.19 6.60 1.27
C SER A 469 -6.07 5.67 1.70
N THR A 470 -6.27 4.37 1.58
CA THR A 470 -5.19 3.38 1.66
C THR A 470 -5.39 2.29 0.61
N GLY A 471 -4.31 1.61 0.29
CA GLY A 471 -4.27 0.56 -0.72
C GLY A 471 -2.85 0.16 -1.06
N SER A 472 -2.63 -0.24 -2.28
CA SER A 472 -1.32 -0.69 -2.75
C SER A 472 -0.46 0.41 -3.37
N ALA A 473 -1.05 1.53 -3.82
CA ALA A 473 -0.37 2.55 -4.62
C ALA A 473 0.57 3.43 -3.79
N ASN A 474 1.86 3.30 -4.01
CA ASN A 474 2.90 4.16 -3.45
C ASN A 474 2.84 5.60 -3.99
N TRP A 475 3.49 6.52 -3.29
CA TRP A 475 3.71 7.88 -3.78
C TRP A 475 4.92 7.91 -4.73
N ASN A 476 4.72 7.42 -5.94
CA ASN A 476 5.68 7.42 -7.02
C ASN A 476 4.95 7.41 -8.39
N ARG A 477 5.69 7.66 -9.48
CA ARG A 477 5.11 7.75 -10.83
C ARG A 477 4.52 6.43 -11.30
N ARG A 478 5.23 5.33 -11.02
CA ARG A 478 4.83 4.00 -11.48
C ARG A 478 3.50 3.54 -10.88
N SER A 479 3.26 3.76 -9.59
CA SER A 479 1.98 3.43 -8.97
C SER A 479 0.83 4.32 -9.46
N MET A 480 1.14 5.55 -9.92
CA MET A 480 0.13 6.45 -10.46
C MET A 480 -0.27 6.12 -11.89
N THR A 481 0.61 5.46 -12.69
CA THR A 481 0.41 5.37 -14.14
C THR A 481 0.71 4.01 -14.77
N SER A 482 1.55 3.17 -14.16
CA SER A 482 2.14 1.99 -14.84
C SER A 482 1.82 0.65 -14.17
N ASP A 483 2.06 0.51 -12.86
CA ASP A 483 1.80 -0.74 -12.15
C ASP A 483 0.29 -1.01 -12.01
N SER A 484 -0.11 -2.24 -11.78
CA SER A 484 -1.50 -2.50 -11.43
C SER A 484 -1.71 -2.29 -9.93
N GLU A 485 -2.53 -1.29 -9.57
CA GLU A 485 -2.78 -0.86 -8.20
C GLU A 485 -4.26 -0.80 -7.87
N MET A 486 -4.58 -0.87 -6.57
CA MET A 486 -5.92 -0.63 -6.07
C MET A 486 -5.87 0.09 -4.72
N ASN A 487 -6.66 1.16 -4.60
CA ASN A 487 -6.90 1.87 -3.34
C ASN A 487 -8.41 1.95 -3.05
N ALA A 488 -8.75 2.02 -1.77
CA ALA A 488 -10.07 2.39 -1.30
C ALA A 488 -10.01 3.78 -0.66
N ASN A 489 -10.87 4.69 -1.14
CA ASN A 489 -11.10 6.00 -0.57
C ASN A 489 -12.37 5.93 0.27
N ILE A 490 -12.35 6.45 1.49
CA ILE A 490 -13.47 6.31 2.43
C ILE A 490 -13.86 7.66 3.00
N ILE A 491 -15.18 7.89 3.02
CA ILE A 491 -15.84 9.00 3.69
C ILE A 491 -16.93 8.41 4.61
N ASP A 492 -16.78 8.61 5.92
CA ASP A 492 -17.76 8.16 6.93
C ASP A 492 -19.02 9.05 6.90
N GLU A 493 -20.16 8.52 7.28
CA GLU A 493 -21.38 9.33 7.54
C GLU A 493 -21.43 9.80 9.01
N LYS A 494 -20.66 9.19 9.92
CA LYS A 494 -20.61 9.57 11.33
C LYS A 494 -19.70 10.76 11.56
N THR A 495 -20.30 11.82 12.08
CA THR A 495 -19.58 13.03 12.48
C THR A 495 -19.20 12.99 13.96
N VAL A 496 -18.11 13.68 14.29
CA VAL A 496 -17.65 13.95 15.65
C VAL A 496 -17.13 15.38 15.72
N GLU A 497 -17.28 16.01 16.89
CA GLU A 497 -16.65 17.31 17.16
C GLU A 497 -15.20 17.08 17.54
N SER A 498 -14.28 17.78 16.87
CA SER A 498 -12.86 17.73 17.19
C SER A 498 -12.51 18.76 18.29
N PRO A 499 -11.39 18.58 19.01
CA PRO A 499 -10.90 19.60 19.94
C PRO A 499 -10.57 20.94 19.30
N ASP A 500 -10.46 21.00 17.99
CA ASP A 500 -10.28 22.24 17.21
C ASP A 500 -11.60 23.03 17.07
N GLY A 501 -12.74 22.51 17.55
CA GLY A 501 -14.04 23.16 17.48
C GLY A 501 -14.67 23.10 16.08
N ILE A 502 -14.34 22.07 15.31
CA ILE A 502 -14.90 21.80 13.98
C ILE A 502 -15.44 20.37 13.92
N THR A 503 -16.47 20.18 13.10
CA THR A 503 -17.04 18.87 12.83
C THR A 503 -16.16 18.12 11.83
N VAL A 504 -15.81 16.87 12.16
CA VAL A 504 -15.02 15.97 11.32
C VAL A 504 -15.67 14.58 11.25
N LEU A 505 -15.07 13.63 10.52
CA LEU A 505 -15.62 12.30 10.34
C LEU A 505 -14.88 11.28 11.22
N LYS A 506 -15.67 10.40 11.84
CA LYS A 506 -15.20 9.52 12.91
C LYS A 506 -14.05 8.61 12.45
N LEU A 507 -14.20 7.89 11.34
CA LEU A 507 -13.20 6.89 10.88
C LEU A 507 -11.83 7.53 10.58
N ALA A 508 -11.81 8.62 9.81
CA ALA A 508 -10.56 9.29 9.45
C ALA A 508 -9.85 9.85 10.67
N ARG A 509 -10.62 10.43 11.60
CA ARG A 509 -10.09 10.92 12.87
C ARG A 509 -9.50 9.79 13.71
N GLU A 510 -10.21 8.68 13.89
CA GLU A 510 -9.72 7.53 14.65
C GLU A 510 -8.42 6.96 14.04
N MET A 511 -8.34 6.86 12.71
CA MET A 511 -7.11 6.42 12.06
C MET A 511 -5.94 7.37 12.33
N ARG A 512 -6.15 8.70 12.20
CA ARG A 512 -5.08 9.67 12.52
C ARG A 512 -4.63 9.55 13.98
N VAL A 513 -5.57 9.48 14.90
CA VAL A 513 -5.24 9.35 16.33
C VAL A 513 -4.42 8.09 16.60
N ARG A 514 -4.78 6.94 16.01
CA ARG A 514 -4.03 5.69 16.14
C ARG A 514 -2.63 5.78 15.52
N LYS A 515 -2.49 6.38 14.34
CA LYS A 515 -1.16 6.58 13.71
C LYS A 515 -0.29 7.53 14.53
N PHE A 516 -0.87 8.58 15.12
CA PHE A 516 -0.12 9.47 16.00
C PHE A 516 0.25 8.80 17.34
N GLN A 517 -0.64 7.95 17.90
CA GLN A 517 -0.32 7.09 19.03
C GLN A 517 0.90 6.20 18.74
N GLU A 518 0.87 5.49 17.61
CA GLU A 518 1.96 4.60 17.16
C GLU A 518 3.30 5.34 17.08
N ILE A 519 3.30 6.53 16.46
CA ILE A 519 4.50 7.32 16.21
C ILE A 519 5.02 8.00 17.49
N THR A 520 4.12 8.53 18.33
CA THR A 520 4.50 9.33 19.51
C THR A 520 4.67 8.51 20.78
N GLY A 521 4.10 7.30 20.82
CA GLY A 521 4.05 6.48 22.04
C GLY A 521 3.06 6.97 23.11
N LEU A 522 2.29 8.05 22.83
CA LEU A 522 1.22 8.53 23.70
C LEU A 522 0.03 7.57 23.67
N SER A 523 -0.85 7.63 24.67
CA SER A 523 -2.10 6.87 24.62
C SER A 523 -3.07 7.44 23.58
N TYR A 524 -4.03 6.60 23.17
CA TYR A 524 -5.10 7.03 22.27
C TYR A 524 -5.88 8.23 22.83
N GLU A 525 -6.19 8.19 24.12
CA GLU A 525 -6.96 9.21 24.84
C GLU A 525 -6.23 10.55 24.86
N GLU A 526 -4.91 10.54 25.14
CA GLU A 526 -4.08 11.75 25.12
C GLU A 526 -4.08 12.41 23.75
N VAL A 527 -3.79 11.64 22.69
CA VAL A 527 -3.78 12.16 21.32
C VAL A 527 -5.17 12.65 20.89
N ASN A 528 -6.22 11.88 21.24
CA ASN A 528 -7.60 12.22 20.87
C ASN A 528 -8.12 13.49 21.57
N ALA A 529 -7.59 13.84 22.73
CA ALA A 529 -7.96 15.08 23.46
C ALA A 529 -7.27 16.33 22.90
N MET A 530 -6.25 16.19 22.05
CA MET A 530 -5.47 17.32 21.54
C MET A 530 -6.10 17.96 20.31
N LYS A 531 -5.94 19.29 20.18
CA LYS A 531 -6.08 19.97 18.89
C LYS A 531 -5.09 19.37 17.89
N PHE A 532 -5.44 19.38 16.60
CA PHE A 532 -4.57 18.82 15.58
C PHE A 532 -3.13 19.35 15.64
N ILE A 533 -2.96 20.68 15.74
CA ILE A 533 -1.63 21.28 15.74
C ILE A 533 -0.80 20.82 16.94
N ASN A 534 -1.42 20.71 18.13
CA ASN A 534 -0.74 20.24 19.33
C ASN A 534 -0.34 18.75 19.21
N ALA A 535 -1.18 17.93 18.58
CA ALA A 535 -0.86 16.52 18.31
C ALA A 535 0.29 16.39 17.28
N ALA A 536 0.33 17.23 16.25
CA ALA A 536 1.45 17.32 15.31
C ALA A 536 2.76 17.72 15.99
N ASP A 537 2.70 18.67 16.94
CA ASP A 537 3.86 19.09 17.73
C ASP A 537 4.36 17.98 18.68
N GLN A 538 3.52 16.99 19.06
CA GLN A 538 4.01 15.81 19.80
C GLN A 538 4.86 14.89 18.91
N ILE A 539 4.58 14.79 17.60
CA ILE A 539 5.46 14.06 16.68
C ILE A 539 6.84 14.71 16.61
N GLU A 540 6.89 16.05 16.58
CA GLU A 540 8.14 16.82 16.62
C GLU A 540 8.95 16.54 17.89
N LYS A 541 8.27 16.52 19.05
CA LYS A 541 8.91 16.16 20.33
C LYS A 541 9.38 14.71 20.35
N ALA A 542 8.56 13.78 19.84
CA ALA A 542 8.95 12.39 19.74
C ALA A 542 10.17 12.20 18.81
N ALA A 543 10.25 12.96 17.72
CA ALA A 543 11.41 12.89 16.82
C ALA A 543 12.71 13.37 17.48
N ALA A 544 12.63 14.22 18.48
CA ALA A 544 13.77 14.69 19.29
C ALA A 544 14.08 13.76 20.49
N ASP A 545 13.17 12.85 20.87
CA ASP A 545 13.34 11.94 22.02
C ASP A 545 14.03 10.65 21.57
N GLU A 546 15.19 10.31 22.17
CA GLU A 546 15.96 9.11 21.85
C GLU A 546 15.19 7.79 22.08
N SER A 547 14.24 7.77 23.02
CA SER A 547 13.45 6.56 23.33
C SER A 547 12.36 6.27 22.32
N SER A 548 11.92 7.23 21.52
CA SER A 548 10.84 7.08 20.53
C SER A 548 11.25 6.21 19.33
N ILE A 549 10.27 5.81 18.52
CA ILE A 549 10.52 5.08 17.28
C ILE A 549 10.80 6.00 16.08
N VAL A 550 10.47 7.28 16.17
CA VAL A 550 10.50 8.25 15.07
C VAL A 550 11.68 9.20 15.21
N GLN A 551 12.17 9.68 14.08
CA GLN A 551 13.18 10.73 13.98
C GLN A 551 12.92 11.62 12.76
N HIS A 552 13.55 12.80 12.72
CA HIS A 552 13.56 13.60 11.49
C HIS A 552 14.27 12.87 10.36
N LEU A 553 13.73 12.98 9.17
CA LEU A 553 14.44 12.57 7.97
C LEU A 553 15.07 13.81 7.31
N GLU A 554 16.39 13.85 7.33
CA GLU A 554 17.14 14.86 6.58
C GLU A 554 17.36 14.38 5.14
N VAL A 555 16.96 15.20 4.18
CA VAL A 555 17.28 15.01 2.76
C VAL A 555 18.34 16.03 2.37
N LYS A 556 19.45 15.54 1.82
CA LYS A 556 20.58 16.37 1.40
C LYS A 556 20.90 16.10 -0.05
N TYR A 557 21.30 17.15 -0.78
CA TYR A 557 21.83 16.97 -2.14
C TYR A 557 23.17 16.24 -2.10
N HIS A 558 23.35 15.29 -3.01
CA HIS A 558 24.60 14.59 -3.22
C HIS A 558 25.02 14.68 -4.69
N ILE A 559 26.29 14.96 -4.96
CA ILE A 559 26.80 15.13 -6.33
C ILE A 559 26.55 13.90 -7.22
N TYR A 560 26.49 12.71 -6.67
CA TYR A 560 26.19 11.51 -7.44
C TYR A 560 24.75 11.48 -7.99
N TYR A 561 23.84 12.37 -7.53
CA TYR A 561 22.50 12.50 -8.10
C TYR A 561 22.53 12.90 -9.57
N GLU A 562 23.58 13.59 -10.02
CA GLU A 562 23.79 13.95 -11.43
C GLU A 562 23.91 12.73 -12.35
N ALA A 563 24.25 11.54 -11.78
CA ALA A 563 24.30 10.29 -12.54
C ALA A 563 22.91 9.73 -12.89
N PHE A 564 21.86 10.17 -12.19
CA PHE A 564 20.47 9.68 -12.39
C PHE A 564 19.73 10.55 -13.40
N THR A 565 19.83 10.16 -14.65
CA THR A 565 19.15 10.81 -15.77
C THR A 565 17.68 10.41 -15.86
N ASP A 566 16.92 11.16 -16.66
CA ASP A 566 15.51 10.81 -16.96
C ASP A 566 15.39 9.40 -17.58
N LEU A 567 16.37 8.96 -18.35
CA LEU A 567 16.39 7.60 -18.92
C LEU A 567 16.42 6.51 -17.83
N ILE A 568 17.22 6.69 -16.78
CA ILE A 568 17.27 5.77 -15.64
C ILE A 568 15.95 5.83 -14.89
N ARG A 569 15.39 7.04 -14.72
CA ARG A 569 14.11 7.21 -14.05
C ARG A 569 12.97 6.52 -14.78
N GLU A 570 12.92 6.61 -16.13
CA GLU A 570 11.91 5.93 -16.94
C GLU A 570 11.96 4.39 -16.81
N GLN A 571 13.11 3.83 -16.39
CA GLN A 571 13.20 2.41 -16.10
C GLN A 571 12.76 2.08 -14.66
N ALA A 572 13.19 2.87 -13.67
CA ALA A 572 12.95 2.58 -12.26
C ALA A 572 11.58 3.05 -11.75
N ASP A 573 11.12 4.19 -12.25
CA ASP A 573 9.88 4.87 -11.87
C ASP A 573 9.18 5.44 -13.12
N PRO A 574 8.72 4.56 -14.05
CA PRO A 574 8.16 4.98 -15.33
C PRO A 574 6.90 5.83 -15.16
N GLN A 575 6.76 6.82 -16.03
CA GLN A 575 5.53 7.56 -16.21
C GLN A 575 4.92 7.17 -17.56
N GLU A 576 3.85 6.40 -17.50
CA GLU A 576 3.10 6.09 -18.69
C GLU A 576 2.30 7.32 -19.09
N ALA A 577 2.76 8.02 -20.13
CA ALA A 577 2.01 9.11 -20.74
C ALA A 577 0.82 8.54 -21.51
N CYS A 578 -0.21 8.12 -20.78
CA CYS A 578 -1.49 7.82 -21.37
C CYS A 578 -2.08 9.14 -21.81
N SER A 579 -2.03 9.45 -23.10
CA SER A 579 -2.73 10.61 -23.65
C SER A 579 -4.24 10.37 -23.55
N PHE A 580 -4.80 10.66 -22.39
CA PHE A 580 -6.26 10.79 -22.22
C PHE A 580 -6.74 12.13 -22.74
N ASN A 581 -6.03 12.73 -23.69
CA ASN A 581 -6.43 14.00 -24.28
C ASN A 581 -7.87 13.89 -24.76
N SER A 582 -8.73 14.52 -23.99
CA SER A 582 -10.04 14.98 -24.40
C SER A 582 -9.94 15.66 -25.76
N SER A 583 -10.93 15.40 -26.60
CA SER A 583 -11.21 16.07 -27.85
C SER A 583 -10.40 15.62 -29.07
N GLY A 584 -10.82 14.50 -29.62
CA GLY A 584 -11.00 14.45 -31.05
C GLY A 584 -12.24 15.25 -31.43
N SER A 585 -12.11 16.55 -31.56
CA SER A 585 -12.94 17.32 -32.48
C SER A 585 -12.26 17.20 -33.83
N GLY A 586 -12.78 16.32 -34.67
CA GLY A 586 -12.40 16.16 -36.04
C GLY A 586 -13.38 15.23 -36.69
#